data_1477cae21ea606fdb959eddf2e57ed43
#
_entry.id   1477cae21ea606fdb959eddf2e57ed43
#
_cell.length_a   1.000
_cell.length_b   1.000
_cell.length_c   1.000
_cell.angle_alpha   90.00
_cell.angle_beta   90.00
_cell.angle_gamma   90.00
#
_symmetry.space_group_name_H-M   'P 1'
#
loop_
_entity.id
_entity.type
_entity.pdbx_description
1 polymer ?
#
loop_
_entity_poly.entity_id
_entity_poly.type
_entity_poly.pdbx_seq_one_letter_code
_entity_poly.pdbx_strand_id
1 'polypeptide(L)'
;MSLNDYLKDPWQGSMHKAYESAWIHMRPAPEFATSDVVMASLYRAVGFKDCAEGLVPKEGREFEKRLQAAKKPQPISGQIGLDTFRTIVHAVLESPKQPNQSSKRFLQMSPIVPDVALYSGSARISSNSWKPGLLVRRMIEMGSASPEKAELLWTRLFNAMSVDETDDVWARWLQDEFRQRNPGATEWKQAVSDWDNGLWGEEHAELHFPARIFVLDLEAALCAKESMTRRQWISILDAVIRLGTVSHVLWLCSLHERLWQRTVDVLDGVKASTGAVEIGNFIINVDRRMLGYGTVVMPQIRDYASAYLNARLSLNLLLWTLEELGEDLPVLNSATNIEKFLEIIERRRGDVNEGNFRSSRDDLVSRENKTLACKKGIGSNIIEFARHTLGQRQSLKESLRGYDQGYFLRKRGESRSASWNLLLGPVAILAVVHCCLREAAGPRSVRRLCDHLASYGIEVDVDDVDKGELGALLRMLGLVLDSPDAESGILLIPPFKQ
;
A
#
# COMPACT_ATOMS: atom_id res chain seq x y z
N MET A 1 9.68 28.86 -9.38
CA MET A 1 9.59 28.72 -7.92
C MET A 1 10.95 28.97 -7.34
N SER A 2 11.00 29.43 -6.12
CA SER A 2 12.26 29.81 -5.44
C SER A 2 12.26 29.23 -4.03
N LEU A 3 13.42 29.27 -3.35
CA LEU A 3 13.55 28.92 -1.94
C LEU A 3 12.54 29.69 -1.07
N ASN A 4 12.33 30.99 -1.37
CA ASN A 4 11.37 31.82 -0.65
C ASN A 4 9.91 31.35 -0.81
N ASP A 5 9.54 30.83 -1.98
CA ASP A 5 8.21 30.27 -2.20
C ASP A 5 8.03 28.97 -1.40
N TYR A 6 9.08 28.14 -1.36
CA TYR A 6 9.09 26.91 -0.55
C TYR A 6 8.99 27.21 0.96
N LEU A 7 9.73 28.19 1.47
CA LEU A 7 9.68 28.58 2.88
C LEU A 7 8.30 29.12 3.31
N LYS A 8 7.56 29.75 2.38
CA LYS A 8 6.19 30.22 2.65
C LYS A 8 5.17 29.08 2.69
N ASP A 9 5.26 28.16 1.75
CA ASP A 9 4.36 27.03 1.61
C ASP A 9 5.15 25.76 1.22
N PRO A 10 5.69 25.01 2.19
CA PRO A 10 6.52 23.84 1.95
C PRO A 10 5.69 22.62 1.51
N TRP A 11 4.64 22.84 0.76
CA TRP A 11 3.68 21.85 0.36
C TRP A 11 3.87 21.37 -1.09
N GLN A 12 2.93 20.57 -1.58
CA GLN A 12 3.02 19.86 -2.87
C GLN A 12 3.38 20.73 -4.07
N GLY A 13 2.92 21.99 -4.10
CA GLY A 13 3.18 22.90 -5.22
C GLY A 13 4.56 23.55 -5.23
N SER A 14 5.32 23.45 -4.15
CA SER A 14 6.61 24.12 -3.97
C SER A 14 7.79 23.18 -3.83
N MET A 15 7.58 21.87 -3.96
CA MET A 15 8.68 20.88 -3.91
C MET A 15 9.66 21.11 -5.07
N HIS A 16 10.94 20.83 -4.79
CA HIS A 16 11.98 20.91 -5.80
C HIS A 16 11.80 19.83 -6.88
N LYS A 17 12.05 20.16 -8.15
CA LYS A 17 11.85 19.24 -9.29
C LYS A 17 12.62 17.93 -9.15
N ALA A 18 13.89 17.99 -8.68
CA ALA A 18 14.70 16.80 -8.47
C ALA A 18 14.11 15.82 -7.46
N TYR A 19 13.36 16.33 -6.47
CA TYR A 19 12.61 15.52 -5.51
C TYR A 19 11.24 15.10 -6.08
N GLU A 20 10.50 16.04 -6.65
CA GLU A 20 9.16 15.77 -7.18
C GLU A 20 9.16 14.71 -8.28
N SER A 21 10.18 14.69 -9.14
CA SER A 21 10.35 13.72 -10.21
C SER A 21 10.96 12.40 -9.75
N ALA A 22 11.48 12.34 -8.50
CA ALA A 22 12.13 11.16 -8.00
C ALA A 22 11.16 10.02 -7.67
N TRP A 23 11.65 8.79 -7.79
CA TRP A 23 10.88 7.61 -7.39
C TRP A 23 10.69 7.52 -5.88
N ILE A 24 11.58 8.13 -5.08
CA ILE A 24 11.44 8.19 -3.62
C ILE A 24 10.25 9.07 -3.19
N HIS A 25 9.82 9.98 -4.02
CA HIS A 25 8.69 10.85 -3.72
C HIS A 25 7.41 10.02 -3.55
N MET A 26 6.78 10.13 -2.39
CA MET A 26 5.55 9.40 -2.07
C MET A 26 4.37 9.98 -2.86
N ARG A 27 4.04 9.33 -3.95
CA ARG A 27 2.92 9.68 -4.85
C ARG A 27 2.01 8.48 -5.02
N PRO A 28 0.74 8.67 -4.83
CA PRO A 28 0.06 9.75 -4.10
C PRO A 28 0.39 9.71 -2.62
N ALA A 29 0.22 10.84 -1.93
CA ALA A 29 0.34 10.86 -0.47
C ALA A 29 -0.79 10.01 0.13
N PRO A 30 -0.50 9.02 0.99
CA PRO A 30 -1.53 8.19 1.59
C PRO A 30 -2.53 9.01 2.39
N GLU A 31 -3.79 8.65 2.27
CA GLU A 31 -4.88 9.17 3.06
C GLU A 31 -5.59 8.04 3.79
N PHE A 32 -6.60 8.38 4.57
CA PHE A 32 -7.52 7.43 5.17
C PHE A 32 -8.17 6.58 4.06
N ALA A 33 -7.54 5.46 3.73
CA ALA A 33 -8.02 4.48 2.78
C ALA A 33 -8.16 3.12 3.46
N THR A 34 -9.30 2.51 3.26
CA THR A 34 -9.58 1.15 3.72
C THR A 34 -9.12 0.14 2.68
N SER A 35 -8.99 -1.12 3.04
CA SER A 35 -8.68 -2.16 2.06
C SER A 35 -9.65 -2.16 0.88
N ASP A 36 -10.96 -2.05 1.12
CA ASP A 36 -11.95 -1.95 0.04
C ASP A 36 -11.75 -0.71 -0.83
N VAL A 37 -11.30 0.41 -0.26
CA VAL A 37 -11.01 1.63 -1.01
C VAL A 37 -9.79 1.41 -1.89
N VAL A 38 -8.75 0.76 -1.37
CA VAL A 38 -7.54 0.43 -2.14
C VAL A 38 -7.89 -0.51 -3.29
N MET A 39 -8.66 -1.57 -3.02
CA MET A 39 -9.11 -2.53 -4.03
C MET A 39 -10.01 -1.90 -5.09
N ALA A 40 -10.99 -1.09 -4.69
CA ALA A 40 -11.86 -0.41 -5.63
C ALA A 40 -11.10 0.61 -6.50
N SER A 41 -10.15 1.33 -5.92
CA SER A 41 -9.28 2.22 -6.66
C SER A 41 -8.34 1.47 -7.61
N LEU A 42 -7.91 0.26 -7.24
CA LEU A 42 -7.14 -0.61 -8.12
C LEU A 42 -7.98 -1.04 -9.34
N TYR A 43 -9.22 -1.49 -9.14
CA TYR A 43 -10.12 -1.76 -10.27
C TYR A 43 -10.22 -0.56 -11.22
N ARG A 44 -10.41 0.65 -10.67
CA ARG A 44 -10.47 1.86 -11.49
C ARG A 44 -9.16 2.16 -12.22
N ALA A 45 -8.03 1.96 -11.58
CA ALA A 45 -6.73 2.19 -12.20
C ALA A 45 -6.44 1.17 -13.32
N VAL A 46 -6.87 -0.07 -13.16
CA VAL A 46 -6.60 -1.18 -14.07
C VAL A 46 -7.53 -1.17 -15.27
N GLY A 47 -8.83 -0.90 -15.09
CA GLY A 47 -9.82 -1.11 -16.14
C GLY A 47 -10.86 0.01 -16.34
N PHE A 48 -10.80 1.11 -15.58
CA PHE A 48 -11.72 2.25 -15.73
C PHE A 48 -10.94 3.58 -15.80
N LYS A 49 -10.07 3.71 -16.79
CA LYS A 49 -9.16 4.85 -16.96
C LYS A 49 -9.84 6.22 -16.79
N ASP A 50 -11.04 6.36 -17.33
CA ASP A 50 -11.78 7.63 -17.36
C ASP A 50 -12.63 7.86 -16.09
N CYS A 51 -12.63 6.92 -15.15
CA CYS A 51 -13.33 7.07 -13.89
C CYS A 51 -12.55 7.99 -12.93
N ALA A 52 -13.08 9.19 -12.72
CA ALA A 52 -12.49 10.12 -11.77
C ALA A 52 -12.87 9.76 -10.33
N GLU A 53 -11.89 9.52 -9.46
CA GLU A 53 -12.11 9.24 -8.02
C GLU A 53 -13.03 10.26 -7.35
N GLY A 54 -12.97 11.53 -7.78
CA GLY A 54 -13.81 12.59 -7.26
C GLY A 54 -15.30 12.44 -7.56
N LEU A 55 -15.67 11.66 -8.57
CA LEU A 55 -17.07 11.44 -8.97
C LEU A 55 -17.69 10.22 -8.25
N VAL A 56 -16.89 9.27 -7.81
CA VAL A 56 -17.36 8.04 -7.13
C VAL A 56 -18.34 8.32 -5.98
N PRO A 57 -18.12 9.30 -5.07
CA PRO A 57 -19.08 9.61 -4.03
C PRO A 57 -20.43 10.10 -4.53
N LYS A 58 -20.47 10.78 -5.68
CA LYS A 58 -21.71 11.23 -6.31
C LYS A 58 -22.43 10.03 -6.93
N GLU A 59 -21.73 9.25 -7.71
CA GLU A 59 -22.28 8.05 -8.35
C GLU A 59 -22.78 7.02 -7.33
N GLY A 60 -22.03 6.82 -6.24
CA GLY A 60 -22.45 5.94 -5.15
C GLY A 60 -23.73 6.41 -4.45
N ARG A 61 -23.91 7.72 -4.24
CA ARG A 61 -25.16 8.26 -3.68
C ARG A 61 -26.35 8.12 -4.65
N GLU A 62 -26.13 8.33 -5.92
CA GLU A 62 -27.19 8.14 -6.93
C GLU A 62 -27.56 6.66 -7.06
N PHE A 63 -26.58 5.75 -6.98
CA PHE A 63 -26.83 4.31 -6.91
C PHE A 63 -27.65 3.95 -5.66
N GLU A 64 -27.29 4.44 -4.48
CA GLU A 64 -28.01 4.21 -3.23
C GLU A 64 -29.48 4.71 -3.32
N LYS A 65 -29.68 5.91 -3.88
CA LYS A 65 -31.03 6.45 -4.10
C LYS A 65 -31.87 5.55 -5.02
N ARG A 66 -31.26 5.00 -6.08
CA ARG A 66 -31.94 4.05 -6.98
C ARG A 66 -32.34 2.75 -6.26
N LEU A 67 -31.49 2.26 -5.39
CA LEU A 67 -31.80 1.11 -4.54
C LEU A 67 -32.96 1.38 -3.59
N GLN A 68 -33.10 2.62 -3.09
CA GLN A 68 -34.14 3.02 -2.14
C GLN A 68 -35.48 3.38 -2.81
N ALA A 69 -35.47 3.74 -4.10
CA ALA A 69 -36.63 4.23 -4.83
C ALA A 69 -37.64 3.13 -5.22
N ALA A 70 -38.02 2.29 -4.27
CA ALA A 70 -38.77 1.05 -4.40
C ALA A 70 -40.23 1.17 -4.95
N LYS A 71 -40.69 2.37 -5.33
CA LYS A 71 -42.13 2.59 -5.68
C LYS A 71 -42.41 2.91 -7.15
N LYS A 72 -41.44 2.98 -8.02
CA LYS A 72 -41.67 3.15 -9.46
C LYS A 72 -41.07 1.97 -10.20
N PRO A 73 -41.81 1.30 -11.08
CA PRO A 73 -41.24 0.30 -11.94
C PRO A 73 -40.17 0.95 -12.79
N GLN A 74 -38.92 0.71 -12.44
CA GLN A 74 -37.82 1.13 -13.28
C GLN A 74 -37.71 0.13 -14.42
N PRO A 75 -37.62 0.59 -15.67
CA PRO A 75 -37.52 -0.29 -16.83
C PRO A 75 -36.18 -0.99 -16.96
N ILE A 76 -35.37 -1.00 -15.93
CA ILE A 76 -34.04 -1.60 -15.97
C ILE A 76 -34.17 -3.05 -15.56
N SER A 77 -34.19 -3.88 -16.55
CA SER A 77 -34.36 -5.33 -16.49
C SER A 77 -33.09 -6.03 -15.98
N GLY A 78 -32.87 -6.04 -14.67
CA GLY A 78 -32.06 -7.12 -14.10
C GLY A 78 -32.82 -8.45 -14.14
N GLN A 79 -32.11 -9.56 -14.01
CA GLN A 79 -32.73 -10.90 -14.00
C GLN A 79 -33.60 -11.13 -12.76
N ILE A 80 -33.40 -10.33 -11.71
CA ILE A 80 -34.17 -10.40 -10.45
C ILE A 80 -34.85 -9.07 -10.12
N GLY A 81 -35.87 -9.12 -9.27
CA GLY A 81 -36.51 -7.91 -8.75
C GLY A 81 -35.60 -7.01 -7.98
N LEU A 82 -35.88 -5.70 -8.00
CA LEU A 82 -35.05 -4.66 -7.33
C LEU A 82 -34.94 -4.91 -5.80
N ASP A 83 -35.98 -5.40 -5.15
CA ASP A 83 -35.97 -5.69 -3.70
C ASP A 83 -35.01 -6.83 -3.36
N THR A 84 -34.98 -7.88 -4.17
CA THR A 84 -34.03 -8.98 -4.01
C THR A 84 -32.61 -8.49 -4.24
N PHE A 85 -32.37 -7.70 -5.30
CA PHE A 85 -31.05 -7.12 -5.56
C PHE A 85 -30.59 -6.22 -4.42
N ARG A 86 -31.48 -5.36 -3.89
CA ARG A 86 -31.19 -4.53 -2.72
C ARG A 86 -30.79 -5.38 -1.51
N THR A 87 -31.54 -6.43 -1.22
CA THR A 87 -31.23 -7.36 -0.13
C THR A 87 -29.85 -7.97 -0.31
N ILE A 88 -29.49 -8.39 -1.51
CA ILE A 88 -28.15 -8.94 -1.82
C ILE A 88 -27.06 -7.89 -1.61
N VAL A 89 -27.25 -6.66 -2.12
CA VAL A 89 -26.27 -5.58 -1.92
C VAL A 89 -26.00 -5.34 -0.42
N HIS A 90 -27.06 -5.25 0.39
CA HIS A 90 -26.91 -5.00 1.83
C HIS A 90 -26.41 -6.22 2.61
N ALA A 91 -26.81 -7.43 2.24
CA ALA A 91 -26.42 -8.63 2.98
C ALA A 91 -25.03 -9.16 2.61
N VAL A 92 -24.59 -8.96 1.36
CA VAL A 92 -23.36 -9.60 0.82
C VAL A 92 -22.26 -8.61 0.50
N LEU A 93 -22.61 -7.48 -0.10
CA LEU A 93 -21.62 -6.49 -0.57
C LEU A 93 -21.38 -5.37 0.43
N GLU A 94 -22.38 -4.97 1.21
CA GLU A 94 -22.23 -3.83 2.13
C GLU A 94 -21.10 -4.10 3.13
N SER A 95 -20.18 -3.18 3.15
CA SER A 95 -19.10 -3.17 4.14
C SER A 95 -19.61 -2.70 5.48
N PRO A 96 -19.28 -3.34 6.60
CA PRO A 96 -19.63 -2.85 7.93
C PRO A 96 -19.16 -1.43 8.13
N LYS A 97 -20.05 -0.57 8.62
CA LYS A 97 -19.70 0.82 8.96
C LYS A 97 -18.73 0.81 10.12
N GLN A 98 -17.65 1.58 9.95
CA GLN A 98 -16.71 1.76 11.06
C GLN A 98 -17.33 2.56 12.20
N PRO A 99 -16.93 2.26 13.43
CA PRO A 99 -17.18 3.17 14.54
C PRO A 99 -16.67 4.57 14.18
N ASN A 100 -17.49 5.60 14.29
CA ASN A 100 -17.21 7.00 13.94
C ASN A 100 -17.38 7.38 12.47
N GLN A 101 -17.85 6.51 11.59
CA GLN A 101 -18.27 6.95 10.26
C GLN A 101 -19.61 7.70 10.35
N SER A 102 -19.66 8.87 9.71
CA SER A 102 -20.89 9.62 9.57
C SER A 102 -21.97 8.80 8.84
N SER A 103 -23.21 8.82 9.37
CA SER A 103 -24.37 8.23 8.68
C SER A 103 -24.68 8.87 7.31
N LYS A 104 -24.06 10.00 7.01
CA LYS A 104 -24.20 10.72 5.73
C LYS A 104 -23.27 10.21 4.62
N ARG A 105 -22.41 9.23 4.90
CA ARG A 105 -21.56 8.63 3.87
C ARG A 105 -22.40 7.68 3.03
N PHE A 106 -22.10 7.67 1.72
CA PHE A 106 -22.71 6.75 0.79
C PHE A 106 -22.35 5.29 1.14
N LEU A 107 -23.14 4.35 0.59
CA LEU A 107 -22.97 2.92 0.77
C LEU A 107 -21.53 2.50 0.40
N GLN A 108 -20.84 1.84 1.32
CA GLN A 108 -19.55 1.21 1.06
C GLN A 108 -19.80 -0.26 0.70
N MET A 109 -19.22 -0.71 -0.40
CA MET A 109 -19.36 -2.09 -0.87
C MET A 109 -17.97 -2.70 -1.12
N SER A 110 -17.82 -3.97 -0.81
CA SER A 110 -16.63 -4.74 -1.15
C SER A 110 -16.58 -4.98 -2.67
N PRO A 111 -15.48 -4.61 -3.33
CA PRO A 111 -15.38 -4.66 -4.80
C PRO A 111 -15.04 -6.08 -5.28
N ILE A 112 -16.02 -6.99 -5.25
CA ILE A 112 -15.86 -8.37 -5.72
C ILE A 112 -15.78 -8.42 -7.24
N VAL A 113 -16.55 -7.57 -7.93
CA VAL A 113 -16.57 -7.45 -9.39
C VAL A 113 -16.28 -6.02 -9.83
N PRO A 114 -15.78 -5.80 -11.06
CA PRO A 114 -15.37 -4.48 -11.55
C PRO A 114 -16.41 -3.38 -11.35
N ASP A 115 -17.65 -3.60 -11.75
CA ASP A 115 -18.66 -2.55 -11.78
C ASP A 115 -19.05 -2.02 -10.39
N VAL A 116 -18.85 -2.78 -9.33
CA VAL A 116 -19.01 -2.30 -7.94
C VAL A 116 -18.06 -1.13 -7.65
N ALA A 117 -16.84 -1.15 -8.22
CA ALA A 117 -15.85 -0.11 -8.00
C ALA A 117 -16.25 1.27 -8.56
N LEU A 118 -17.22 1.34 -9.45
CA LEU A 118 -17.75 2.62 -9.98
C LEU A 118 -18.62 3.37 -8.96
N TYR A 119 -19.17 2.67 -7.97
CA TYR A 119 -20.15 3.21 -7.03
C TYR A 119 -19.66 3.23 -5.59
N SER A 120 -18.54 2.58 -5.31
CA SER A 120 -18.04 2.38 -3.94
C SER A 120 -16.53 2.49 -3.86
N GLY A 121 -16.03 2.64 -2.62
CA GLY A 121 -14.60 2.59 -2.36
C GLY A 121 -13.84 3.85 -2.79
N SER A 122 -14.41 5.06 -2.63
CA SER A 122 -13.69 6.30 -2.92
C SER A 122 -12.69 6.66 -1.82
N ALA A 123 -11.47 6.99 -2.21
CA ALA A 123 -10.44 7.56 -1.33
C ALA A 123 -10.73 9.01 -0.95
N ARG A 124 -11.60 9.70 -1.67
CA ARG A 124 -11.92 11.11 -1.44
C ARG A 124 -12.77 11.28 -0.19
N ILE A 125 -12.13 11.33 0.95
CA ILE A 125 -12.77 11.58 2.26
C ILE A 125 -12.70 13.07 2.60
N SER A 126 -11.73 13.79 2.06
CA SER A 126 -11.51 15.23 2.20
C SER A 126 -11.39 15.92 0.82
N SER A 127 -10.79 17.08 0.77
CA SER A 127 -10.51 17.81 -0.47
C SER A 127 -9.42 17.17 -1.34
N ASN A 128 -8.68 16.20 -0.84
CA ASN A 128 -7.62 15.54 -1.57
C ASN A 128 -8.16 14.45 -2.50
N SER A 129 -7.66 14.40 -3.71
CA SER A 129 -8.02 13.42 -4.75
C SER A 129 -6.95 12.34 -4.88
N TRP A 130 -6.67 11.61 -3.80
CA TRP A 130 -5.73 10.50 -3.85
C TRP A 130 -6.33 9.28 -4.56
N LYS A 131 -5.51 8.61 -5.38
CA LYS A 131 -5.87 7.40 -6.11
C LYS A 131 -5.02 6.23 -5.61
N PRO A 132 -5.49 5.40 -4.66
CA PRO A 132 -4.71 4.30 -4.09
C PRO A 132 -4.24 3.28 -5.13
N GLY A 133 -5.01 3.05 -6.19
CA GLY A 133 -4.62 2.16 -7.29
C GLY A 133 -3.32 2.57 -7.99
N LEU A 134 -2.98 3.87 -7.97
CA LEU A 134 -1.72 4.35 -8.51
C LEU A 134 -0.51 3.95 -7.64
N LEU A 135 -0.70 3.73 -6.34
CA LEU A 135 0.36 3.21 -5.48
C LEU A 135 0.72 1.78 -5.89
N VAL A 136 -0.28 0.94 -6.12
CA VAL A 136 -0.07 -0.45 -6.60
C VAL A 136 0.63 -0.44 -7.97
N ARG A 137 0.17 0.41 -8.89
CA ARG A 137 0.82 0.58 -10.19
C ARG A 137 2.29 0.97 -10.04
N ARG A 138 2.57 1.95 -9.18
CA ARG A 138 3.94 2.41 -8.91
C ARG A 138 4.82 1.29 -8.34
N MET A 139 4.26 0.45 -7.47
CA MET A 139 4.99 -0.71 -6.93
C MET A 139 5.29 -1.75 -8.01
N ILE A 140 4.37 -2.01 -8.95
CA ILE A 140 4.61 -2.89 -10.08
C ILE A 140 5.74 -2.33 -10.95
N GLU A 141 5.70 -1.03 -11.26
CA GLU A 141 6.73 -0.34 -12.02
C GLU A 141 8.11 -0.45 -11.36
N MET A 142 8.19 -0.13 -10.06
CA MET A 142 9.44 -0.16 -9.31
C MET A 142 9.96 -1.57 -9.03
N GLY A 143 9.07 -2.52 -8.80
CA GLY A 143 9.44 -3.90 -8.43
C GLY A 143 9.77 -4.80 -9.61
N SER A 144 9.31 -4.45 -10.81
CA SER A 144 9.56 -5.24 -12.03
C SER A 144 11.00 -5.03 -12.53
N ALA A 145 11.55 -6.07 -13.17
CA ALA A 145 12.92 -6.02 -13.70
C ALA A 145 13.03 -5.24 -15.01
N SER A 146 11.91 -4.98 -15.69
CA SER A 146 11.86 -4.17 -16.91
C SER A 146 10.43 -3.65 -17.14
N PRO A 147 10.26 -2.60 -17.98
CA PRO A 147 8.95 -2.09 -18.39
C PRO A 147 8.05 -3.15 -19.02
N GLU A 148 8.63 -4.05 -19.82
CA GLU A 148 7.88 -5.13 -20.48
C GLU A 148 7.32 -6.12 -19.44
N LYS A 149 8.08 -6.43 -18.39
CA LYS A 149 7.61 -7.27 -17.29
C LYS A 149 6.53 -6.56 -16.46
N ALA A 150 6.66 -5.26 -16.26
CA ALA A 150 5.63 -4.46 -15.60
C ALA A 150 4.32 -4.46 -16.41
N GLU A 151 4.39 -4.24 -17.72
CA GLU A 151 3.23 -4.28 -18.62
C GLU A 151 2.59 -5.68 -18.66
N LEU A 152 3.40 -6.72 -18.74
CA LEU A 152 2.90 -8.10 -18.71
C LEU A 152 2.14 -8.40 -17.40
N LEU A 153 2.71 -8.01 -16.26
CA LEU A 153 2.05 -8.22 -14.96
C LEU A 153 0.78 -7.39 -14.82
N TRP A 154 0.78 -6.14 -15.32
CA TRP A 154 -0.40 -5.30 -15.33
C TRP A 154 -1.53 -5.87 -16.19
N THR A 155 -1.18 -6.41 -17.36
CA THR A 155 -2.12 -7.09 -18.26
C THR A 155 -2.68 -8.37 -17.62
N ARG A 156 -1.84 -9.16 -16.95
CA ARG A 156 -2.27 -10.35 -16.20
C ARG A 156 -3.22 -9.96 -15.06
N LEU A 157 -2.91 -8.87 -14.35
CA LEU A 157 -3.79 -8.35 -13.30
C LEU A 157 -5.16 -7.91 -13.87
N PHE A 158 -5.17 -7.17 -15.00
CA PHE A 158 -6.40 -6.80 -15.69
C PHE A 158 -7.23 -8.03 -16.06
N ASN A 159 -6.63 -9.04 -16.68
CA ASN A 159 -7.31 -10.27 -17.08
C ASN A 159 -7.87 -11.01 -15.86
N ALA A 160 -7.10 -11.15 -14.78
CA ALA A 160 -7.56 -11.80 -13.57
C ALA A 160 -8.68 -11.03 -12.85
N MET A 161 -8.64 -9.69 -12.89
CA MET A 161 -9.69 -8.84 -12.30
C MET A 161 -10.94 -8.74 -13.20
N SER A 162 -10.84 -9.05 -14.48
CA SER A 162 -11.99 -9.19 -15.37
C SER A 162 -12.87 -10.37 -14.93
N VAL A 163 -14.17 -10.25 -15.14
CA VAL A 163 -15.11 -11.37 -14.92
C VAL A 163 -15.30 -12.09 -16.26
N ASP A 164 -15.00 -13.38 -16.28
CA ASP A 164 -15.05 -14.22 -17.46
C ASP A 164 -15.75 -15.57 -17.19
N GLU A 165 -15.74 -16.46 -18.18
CA GLU A 165 -16.40 -17.76 -18.10
C GLU A 165 -15.79 -18.71 -17.07
N THR A 166 -14.56 -18.47 -16.64
CA THR A 166 -13.85 -19.28 -15.63
C THR A 166 -14.25 -18.90 -14.21
N ASP A 167 -14.81 -17.71 -14.01
CA ASP A 167 -15.30 -17.26 -12.71
C ASP A 167 -16.55 -18.06 -12.28
N ASP A 168 -16.78 -18.12 -10.99
CA ASP A 168 -17.98 -18.77 -10.45
C ASP A 168 -19.28 -18.09 -10.90
N VAL A 169 -20.37 -18.88 -10.91
CA VAL A 169 -21.69 -18.42 -11.39
C VAL A 169 -22.17 -17.17 -10.65
N TRP A 170 -21.86 -17.07 -9.35
CA TRP A 170 -22.25 -15.92 -8.55
C TRP A 170 -21.57 -14.64 -9.00
N ALA A 171 -20.27 -14.68 -9.25
CA ALA A 171 -19.50 -13.53 -9.71
C ALA A 171 -19.97 -13.04 -11.10
N ARG A 172 -20.19 -13.98 -12.03
CA ARG A 172 -20.70 -13.68 -13.38
C ARG A 172 -22.09 -13.03 -13.31
N TRP A 173 -22.98 -13.65 -12.57
CA TRP A 173 -24.34 -13.13 -12.37
C TRP A 173 -24.32 -11.73 -11.72
N LEU A 174 -23.49 -11.50 -10.69
CA LEU A 174 -23.39 -10.21 -10.01
C LEU A 174 -22.91 -9.12 -10.97
N GLN A 175 -21.90 -9.40 -11.78
CA GLN A 175 -21.38 -8.48 -12.79
C GLN A 175 -22.47 -8.10 -13.80
N ASP A 176 -23.24 -9.09 -14.28
CA ASP A 176 -24.32 -8.87 -15.23
C ASP A 176 -25.46 -8.02 -14.64
N GLU A 177 -25.84 -8.26 -13.39
CA GLU A 177 -26.85 -7.45 -12.69
C GLU A 177 -26.43 -5.99 -12.55
N PHE A 178 -25.16 -5.73 -12.19
CA PHE A 178 -24.65 -4.36 -12.11
C PHE A 178 -24.64 -3.67 -13.49
N ARG A 179 -24.22 -4.37 -14.52
CA ARG A 179 -24.17 -3.87 -15.90
C ARG A 179 -25.54 -3.54 -16.48
N GLN A 180 -26.49 -4.46 -16.32
CA GLN A 180 -27.85 -4.29 -16.80
C GLN A 180 -28.60 -3.14 -16.09
N ARG A 181 -28.31 -2.92 -14.80
CA ARG A 181 -28.93 -1.85 -14.02
C ARG A 181 -28.30 -0.49 -14.23
N ASN A 182 -27.15 -0.40 -14.86
CA ASN A 182 -26.42 0.83 -15.09
C ASN A 182 -25.97 0.94 -16.55
N PRO A 183 -26.92 0.94 -17.51
CA PRO A 183 -26.60 1.15 -18.91
C PRO A 183 -25.96 2.53 -19.08
N GLY A 184 -24.84 2.60 -19.79
CA GLY A 184 -24.05 3.83 -19.94
C GLY A 184 -22.97 4.05 -18.87
N ALA A 185 -22.77 3.09 -17.96
CA ALA A 185 -21.59 3.08 -17.11
C ALA A 185 -20.30 2.96 -17.96
N THR A 186 -19.21 3.48 -17.44
CA THR A 186 -17.88 3.34 -18.07
C THR A 186 -17.57 1.87 -18.36
N GLU A 187 -17.13 1.58 -19.57
CA GLU A 187 -16.79 0.24 -19.99
C GLU A 187 -15.51 -0.25 -19.30
N TRP A 188 -15.51 -1.52 -18.90
CA TRP A 188 -14.33 -2.20 -18.40
C TRP A 188 -13.35 -2.49 -19.53
N LYS A 189 -12.24 -1.74 -19.58
CA LYS A 189 -11.21 -1.85 -20.60
C LYS A 189 -9.86 -1.56 -20.01
N GLN A 190 -8.86 -2.36 -20.36
CA GLN A 190 -7.51 -2.18 -19.84
C GLN A 190 -7.02 -0.74 -20.04
N ALA A 191 -6.59 -0.13 -18.97
CA ALA A 191 -5.96 1.18 -19.01
C ALA A 191 -4.53 1.02 -19.57
N VAL A 192 -4.24 1.70 -20.67
CA VAL A 192 -2.88 1.78 -21.22
C VAL A 192 -2.00 2.54 -20.25
N SER A 193 -0.80 2.05 -20.02
CA SER A 193 0.16 2.64 -19.09
C SER A 193 1.44 3.01 -19.80
N ASP A 194 1.85 4.26 -19.65
CA ASP A 194 3.22 4.65 -20.00
C ASP A 194 4.09 4.30 -18.77
N TRP A 195 5.03 3.40 -18.97
CA TRP A 195 5.98 2.96 -17.95
C TRP A 195 7.26 3.80 -18.04
N ASP A 196 7.77 4.21 -16.89
CA ASP A 196 9.02 4.97 -16.82
C ASP A 196 10.22 4.02 -16.98
N ASN A 197 10.93 4.12 -18.09
CA ASN A 197 12.10 3.29 -18.40
C ASN A 197 13.34 3.61 -17.56
N GLY A 198 13.32 4.69 -16.80
CA GLY A 198 14.49 5.21 -16.08
C GLY A 198 14.54 4.90 -14.59
N LEU A 199 13.57 4.12 -14.06
CA LEU A 199 13.45 3.95 -12.61
C LEU A 199 14.58 3.16 -11.97
N TRP A 200 15.06 2.11 -12.65
CA TRP A 200 16.06 1.21 -12.10
C TRP A 200 17.04 0.74 -13.17
N GLY A 201 18.30 1.13 -13.05
CA GLY A 201 19.40 0.54 -13.82
C GLY A 201 19.79 -0.86 -13.31
N GLU A 202 20.71 -1.53 -14.02
CA GLU A 202 21.24 -2.87 -13.65
C GLU A 202 21.85 -2.88 -12.23
N GLU A 203 22.41 -1.75 -11.79
CA GLU A 203 22.99 -1.56 -10.45
C GLU A 203 22.02 -1.82 -9.28
N HIS A 204 20.70 -1.82 -9.55
CA HIS A 204 19.68 -2.07 -8.55
C HIS A 204 19.18 -3.52 -8.53
N ALA A 205 19.71 -4.40 -9.37
CA ALA A 205 19.25 -5.78 -9.48
C ALA A 205 19.33 -6.55 -8.15
N GLU A 206 20.31 -6.24 -7.32
CA GLU A 206 20.55 -6.91 -6.04
C GLU A 206 19.86 -6.25 -4.84
N LEU A 207 19.22 -5.10 -5.03
CA LEU A 207 18.58 -4.38 -3.92
C LEU A 207 17.27 -5.04 -3.49
N HIS A 208 17.04 -5.08 -2.19
CA HIS A 208 15.86 -5.66 -1.56
C HIS A 208 14.95 -4.57 -1.00
N PHE A 209 13.76 -4.42 -1.57
CA PHE A 209 12.73 -3.48 -1.08
C PHE A 209 11.33 -4.02 -1.36
N PRO A 210 10.30 -3.54 -0.63
CA PRO A 210 8.97 -4.18 -0.62
C PRO A 210 8.32 -4.32 -2.00
N ALA A 211 8.53 -3.40 -2.93
CA ALA A 211 7.93 -3.49 -4.25
C ALA A 211 8.42 -4.70 -5.06
N ARG A 212 9.66 -5.15 -4.87
CA ARG A 212 10.20 -6.34 -5.56
C ARG A 212 9.55 -7.63 -5.10
N ILE A 213 9.45 -7.82 -3.77
CA ILE A 213 8.78 -9.00 -3.24
C ILE A 213 7.28 -8.97 -3.56
N PHE A 214 6.68 -7.76 -3.54
CA PHE A 214 5.29 -7.57 -3.89
C PHE A 214 4.95 -8.01 -5.31
N VAL A 215 5.79 -7.71 -6.30
CA VAL A 215 5.60 -8.16 -7.70
C VAL A 215 5.54 -9.68 -7.78
N LEU A 216 6.45 -10.37 -7.11
CA LEU A 216 6.48 -11.83 -7.07
C LEU A 216 5.26 -12.41 -6.33
N ASP A 217 4.83 -11.76 -5.26
CA ASP A 217 3.66 -12.20 -4.49
C ASP A 217 2.35 -11.92 -5.24
N LEU A 218 2.30 -10.82 -5.98
CA LEU A 218 1.18 -10.53 -6.87
C LEU A 218 1.05 -11.60 -7.96
N GLU A 219 2.16 -12.01 -8.57
CA GLU A 219 2.16 -13.12 -9.54
C GLU A 219 1.64 -14.42 -8.92
N ALA A 220 2.12 -14.77 -7.72
CA ALA A 220 1.64 -15.95 -7.01
C ALA A 220 0.13 -15.87 -6.70
N ALA A 221 -0.34 -14.70 -6.24
CA ALA A 221 -1.77 -14.48 -5.97
C ALA A 221 -2.64 -14.56 -7.25
N LEU A 222 -2.11 -14.11 -8.40
CA LEU A 222 -2.81 -14.25 -9.67
C LEU A 222 -2.94 -15.72 -10.11
N CYS A 223 -1.89 -16.52 -9.92
CA CYS A 223 -1.91 -17.96 -10.22
C CYS A 223 -2.91 -18.72 -9.33
N ALA A 224 -3.14 -18.28 -8.10
CA ALA A 224 -4.06 -18.94 -7.19
C ALA A 224 -5.56 -18.79 -7.58
N LYS A 225 -5.90 -17.92 -8.54
CA LYS A 225 -7.30 -17.64 -8.95
C LYS A 225 -8.09 -18.92 -9.30
N GLU A 226 -7.46 -19.83 -10.04
CA GLU A 226 -8.12 -21.05 -10.51
C GLU A 226 -8.45 -22.05 -9.38
N SER A 227 -7.88 -21.89 -8.20
CA SER A 227 -8.05 -22.81 -7.07
C SER A 227 -9.23 -22.45 -6.16
N MET A 228 -9.96 -21.36 -6.43
CA MET A 228 -10.95 -20.84 -5.49
C MET A 228 -12.02 -19.99 -6.18
N THR A 229 -13.11 -19.69 -5.44
CA THR A 229 -14.14 -18.75 -5.91
C THR A 229 -13.56 -17.34 -6.01
N ARG A 230 -14.15 -16.51 -6.86
CA ARG A 230 -13.72 -15.11 -7.03
C ARG A 230 -13.66 -14.34 -5.70
N ARG A 231 -14.66 -14.51 -4.84
CA ARG A 231 -14.67 -13.85 -3.52
C ARG A 231 -13.49 -14.25 -2.66
N GLN A 232 -13.15 -15.53 -2.64
CA GLN A 232 -11.98 -16.04 -1.90
C GLN A 232 -10.69 -15.46 -2.50
N TRP A 233 -10.58 -15.51 -3.83
CA TRP A 233 -9.43 -14.95 -4.53
C TRP A 233 -9.24 -13.45 -4.28
N ILE A 234 -10.30 -12.65 -4.36
CA ILE A 234 -10.24 -11.21 -4.03
C ILE A 234 -9.75 -10.99 -2.59
N SER A 235 -10.13 -11.87 -1.66
CA SER A 235 -9.65 -11.77 -0.27
C SER A 235 -8.15 -12.08 -0.14
N ILE A 236 -7.63 -13.04 -0.89
CA ILE A 236 -6.18 -13.33 -0.96
C ILE A 236 -5.43 -12.15 -1.61
N LEU A 237 -5.92 -11.67 -2.76
CA LEU A 237 -5.34 -10.52 -3.45
C LEU A 237 -5.34 -9.27 -2.56
N ASP A 238 -6.44 -9.00 -1.86
CA ASP A 238 -6.54 -7.89 -0.89
C ASP A 238 -5.48 -8.00 0.20
N ALA A 239 -5.26 -9.19 0.76
CA ALA A 239 -4.23 -9.39 1.79
C ALA A 239 -2.81 -9.10 1.26
N VAL A 240 -2.47 -9.55 0.04
CA VAL A 240 -1.18 -9.25 -0.60
C VAL A 240 -1.02 -7.75 -0.84
N ILE A 241 -2.05 -7.09 -1.35
CA ILE A 241 -2.01 -5.63 -1.62
C ILE A 241 -1.89 -4.84 -0.31
N ARG A 242 -2.58 -5.23 0.75
CA ARG A 242 -2.50 -4.59 2.07
C ARG A 242 -1.09 -4.65 2.63
N LEU A 243 -0.50 -5.84 2.65
CA LEU A 243 0.87 -6.03 3.11
C LEU A 243 1.85 -5.20 2.27
N GLY A 244 1.81 -5.39 0.95
CA GLY A 244 2.71 -4.73 0.03
C GLY A 244 2.64 -3.22 0.12
N THR A 245 1.44 -2.63 0.03
CA THR A 245 1.28 -1.17 0.00
C THR A 245 1.70 -0.50 1.31
N VAL A 246 1.37 -1.09 2.46
CA VAL A 246 1.76 -0.49 3.75
C VAL A 246 3.26 -0.66 3.99
N SER A 247 3.82 -1.83 3.72
CA SER A 247 5.26 -2.05 3.84
C SER A 247 6.04 -1.11 2.92
N HIS A 248 5.58 -0.90 1.69
CA HIS A 248 6.19 0.05 0.76
C HIS A 248 6.15 1.51 1.28
N VAL A 249 5.01 1.95 1.82
CA VAL A 249 4.89 3.30 2.40
C VAL A 249 5.81 3.48 3.60
N LEU A 250 5.87 2.50 4.51
CA LEU A 250 6.77 2.56 5.67
C LEU A 250 8.25 2.49 5.27
N TRP A 251 8.56 1.68 4.26
CA TRP A 251 9.90 1.64 3.68
C TRP A 251 10.29 3.00 3.08
N LEU A 252 9.41 3.67 2.34
CA LEU A 252 9.66 5.02 1.84
C LEU A 252 9.92 6.01 2.98
N CYS A 253 9.19 5.90 4.09
CA CYS A 253 9.44 6.72 5.26
C CYS A 253 10.84 6.48 5.83
N SER A 254 11.22 5.22 6.03
CA SER A 254 12.54 4.82 6.53
C SER A 254 13.66 5.21 5.56
N LEU A 255 13.44 5.09 4.26
CA LEU A 255 14.40 5.49 3.23
C LEU A 255 14.69 7.00 3.30
N HIS A 256 13.67 7.84 3.45
CA HIS A 256 13.84 9.28 3.58
C HIS A 256 14.64 9.63 4.84
N GLU A 257 14.37 8.97 5.95
CA GLU A 257 15.12 9.15 7.19
C GLU A 257 16.59 8.80 7.00
N ARG A 258 16.91 7.65 6.40
CA ARG A 258 18.29 7.22 6.14
C ARG A 258 19.01 8.13 5.15
N LEU A 259 18.31 8.56 4.08
CA LEU A 259 18.88 9.54 3.14
C LEU A 259 19.16 10.87 3.84
N TRP A 260 18.24 11.35 4.67
CA TRP A 260 18.45 12.57 5.42
C TRP A 260 19.60 12.43 6.43
N GLN A 261 19.67 11.32 7.17
CA GLN A 261 20.78 11.06 8.11
C GLN A 261 22.13 11.07 7.38
N ARG A 262 22.21 10.38 6.23
CA ARG A 262 23.44 10.40 5.41
C ARG A 262 23.79 11.82 4.92
N THR A 263 22.80 12.60 4.57
CA THR A 263 22.96 14.02 4.19
C THR A 263 23.54 14.83 5.36
N VAL A 264 23.04 14.65 6.57
CA VAL A 264 23.56 15.31 7.77
C VAL A 264 25.00 14.89 8.04
N ASP A 265 25.32 13.61 7.93
CA ASP A 265 26.70 13.11 8.10
C ASP A 265 27.68 13.82 7.15
N VAL A 266 27.28 14.02 5.89
CA VAL A 266 28.09 14.74 4.89
C VAL A 266 28.22 16.23 5.24
N LEU A 267 27.15 16.87 5.66
CA LEU A 267 27.18 18.26 6.14
C LEU A 267 28.05 18.42 7.37
N ASP A 268 28.18 17.41 8.21
CA ASP A 268 29.02 17.38 9.39
C ASP A 268 30.51 16.96 9.12
N GLY A 269 30.80 16.63 7.86
CA GLY A 269 32.17 16.41 7.40
C GLY A 269 32.55 14.96 7.09
N VAL A 270 31.62 14.05 7.14
CA VAL A 270 31.81 12.67 6.62
C VAL A 270 31.94 12.73 5.10
N LYS A 271 32.82 11.93 4.50
CA LYS A 271 32.93 11.83 3.03
C LYS A 271 31.65 11.37 2.39
N ALA A 272 31.26 12.00 1.28
CA ALA A 272 30.05 11.68 0.55
C ALA A 272 30.14 10.29 -0.12
N SER A 273 31.24 10.07 -0.85
CA SER A 273 31.38 8.87 -1.68
C SER A 273 31.87 7.68 -0.86
N THR A 274 31.04 6.65 -0.84
CA THR A 274 31.36 5.28 -0.41
C THR A 274 31.09 4.28 -1.53
N GLY A 275 30.67 4.78 -2.71
CA GLY A 275 30.25 4.01 -3.88
C GLY A 275 28.73 3.75 -3.91
N ALA A 276 28.17 3.77 -5.11
CA ALA A 276 26.74 3.59 -5.34
C ALA A 276 26.18 2.30 -4.73
N VAL A 277 26.95 1.22 -4.72
CA VAL A 277 26.55 -0.07 -4.10
C VAL A 277 26.35 0.06 -2.60
N GLU A 278 27.28 0.73 -1.89
CA GLU A 278 27.18 0.93 -0.45
C GLU A 278 26.00 1.86 -0.11
N ILE A 279 25.82 2.93 -0.88
CA ILE A 279 24.68 3.84 -0.78
C ILE A 279 23.36 3.07 -0.99
N GLY A 280 23.28 2.23 -2.03
CA GLY A 280 22.14 1.38 -2.29
C GLY A 280 21.84 0.47 -1.09
N ASN A 281 22.84 -0.21 -0.57
CA ASN A 281 22.70 -1.10 0.58
C ASN A 281 22.27 -0.37 1.86
N PHE A 282 22.79 0.80 2.13
CA PHE A 282 22.47 1.55 3.34
C PHE A 282 21.13 2.30 3.24
N ILE A 283 20.84 2.95 2.10
CA ILE A 283 19.67 3.83 1.95
C ILE A 283 18.46 3.07 1.44
N ILE A 284 18.64 2.20 0.43
CA ILE A 284 17.52 1.62 -0.34
C ILE A 284 17.03 0.30 0.24
N ASN A 285 17.92 -0.59 0.68
CA ASN A 285 17.50 -1.89 1.18
C ASN A 285 16.50 -1.77 2.34
N VAL A 286 15.49 -2.63 2.34
CA VAL A 286 14.51 -2.67 3.41
C VAL A 286 15.18 -3.05 4.74
N ASP A 287 14.83 -2.34 5.81
CA ASP A 287 15.14 -2.79 7.16
C ASP A 287 14.22 -3.99 7.49
N ARG A 288 14.84 -5.16 7.76
CA ARG A 288 14.12 -6.39 8.10
C ARG A 288 13.36 -6.33 9.42
N ARG A 289 13.57 -5.27 10.21
CA ARG A 289 13.05 -5.07 11.56
C ARG A 289 12.23 -3.78 11.70
N MET A 290 11.55 -3.35 10.66
CA MET A 290 10.70 -2.16 10.73
C MET A 290 9.57 -2.34 11.75
N LEU A 291 8.94 -3.51 11.78
CA LEU A 291 7.84 -3.85 12.67
C LEU A 291 8.05 -5.24 13.29
N GLY A 292 7.76 -5.40 14.58
CA GLY A 292 7.83 -6.69 15.26
C GLY A 292 6.48 -7.42 15.26
N TYR A 293 6.46 -8.70 14.86
CA TYR A 293 5.28 -9.55 14.99
C TYR A 293 4.87 -9.71 16.47
N GLY A 294 3.58 -9.75 16.75
CA GLY A 294 3.06 -9.88 18.12
C GLY A 294 3.14 -8.59 18.96
N THR A 295 3.89 -7.57 18.51
CA THR A 295 4.14 -6.35 19.27
C THR A 295 3.14 -5.23 18.96
N VAL A 296 3.14 -4.19 19.80
CA VAL A 296 2.37 -2.95 19.58
C VAL A 296 3.12 -2.09 18.59
N VAL A 297 2.58 -1.90 17.38
CA VAL A 297 3.30 -1.24 16.27
C VAL A 297 2.90 0.20 15.99
N MET A 298 1.84 0.71 16.61
CA MET A 298 1.39 2.09 16.35
C MET A 298 2.39 3.17 16.73
N PRO A 299 3.19 3.05 17.81
CA PRO A 299 4.28 3.98 18.07
C PRO A 299 5.32 4.01 16.94
N GLN A 300 5.79 2.83 16.50
CA GLN A 300 6.76 2.70 15.39
C GLN A 300 6.25 3.35 14.10
N ILE A 301 4.98 3.10 13.73
CA ILE A 301 4.35 3.71 12.55
C ILE A 301 4.33 5.25 12.67
N ARG A 302 4.08 5.79 13.87
CA ARG A 302 4.13 7.24 14.10
C ARG A 302 5.54 7.81 13.96
N ASP A 303 6.53 7.08 14.47
CA ASP A 303 7.94 7.49 14.39
C ASP A 303 8.39 7.53 12.93
N TYR A 304 8.08 6.51 12.12
CA TYR A 304 8.33 6.53 10.66
C TYR A 304 7.64 7.70 9.96
N ALA A 305 6.37 7.96 10.27
CA ALA A 305 5.66 9.09 9.66
C ALA A 305 6.27 10.44 10.03
N SER A 306 6.72 10.61 11.28
CA SER A 306 7.39 11.82 11.76
C SER A 306 8.77 12.01 11.14
N ALA A 307 9.56 10.93 11.07
CA ALA A 307 10.88 10.94 10.44
C ALA A 307 10.77 11.30 8.94
N TYR A 308 9.80 10.71 8.23
CA TYR A 308 9.52 11.07 6.83
C TYR A 308 9.22 12.56 6.66
N LEU A 309 8.36 13.14 7.52
CA LEU A 309 8.04 14.58 7.41
C LEU A 309 9.27 15.45 7.59
N ASN A 310 10.08 15.16 8.60
CA ASN A 310 11.31 15.90 8.89
C ASN A 310 12.30 15.79 7.74
N ALA A 311 12.52 14.59 7.23
CA ALA A 311 13.43 14.33 6.12
C ALA A 311 12.96 15.02 4.83
N ARG A 312 11.65 14.89 4.48
CA ARG A 312 11.07 15.51 3.30
C ARG A 312 11.22 17.03 3.30
N LEU A 313 10.89 17.68 4.43
CA LEU A 313 11.03 19.13 4.57
C LEU A 313 12.49 19.56 4.44
N SER A 314 13.38 18.86 5.12
CA SER A 314 14.81 19.16 5.11
C SER A 314 15.49 18.95 3.76
N LEU A 315 15.17 17.84 3.07
CA LEU A 315 15.71 17.53 1.74
C LEU A 315 15.28 18.57 0.70
N ASN A 316 13.99 18.95 0.70
CA ASN A 316 13.51 19.97 -0.25
C ASN A 316 14.12 21.36 0.05
N LEU A 317 14.27 21.73 1.31
CA LEU A 317 14.97 22.97 1.70
C LEU A 317 16.40 22.95 1.18
N LEU A 318 17.12 21.83 1.35
CA LEU A 318 18.50 21.70 0.90
C LEU A 318 18.62 21.76 -0.63
N LEU A 319 17.73 21.08 -1.35
CA LEU A 319 17.71 21.12 -2.82
C LEU A 319 17.50 22.55 -3.33
N TRP A 320 16.56 23.30 -2.78
CA TRP A 320 16.36 24.71 -3.14
C TRP A 320 17.58 25.59 -2.77
N THR A 321 18.20 25.34 -1.63
CA THR A 321 19.43 26.06 -1.21
C THR A 321 20.58 25.80 -2.19
N LEU A 322 20.77 24.55 -2.62
CA LEU A 322 21.83 24.19 -3.55
C LEU A 322 21.56 24.76 -4.97
N GLU A 323 20.30 24.80 -5.41
CA GLU A 323 19.93 25.43 -6.68
C GLU A 323 20.23 26.95 -6.65
N GLU A 324 19.96 27.66 -5.53
CA GLU A 324 20.34 29.08 -5.37
C GLU A 324 21.88 29.29 -5.37
N LEU A 325 22.64 28.29 -4.95
CA LEU A 325 24.11 28.29 -5.06
C LEU A 325 24.60 27.96 -6.48
N GLY A 326 23.70 27.79 -7.45
CA GLY A 326 24.02 27.56 -8.86
C GLY A 326 24.34 26.11 -9.20
N GLU A 327 23.96 25.13 -8.37
CA GLU A 327 24.19 23.71 -8.65
C GLU A 327 23.08 23.12 -9.52
N ASP A 328 23.48 22.28 -10.50
CA ASP A 328 22.57 21.44 -11.26
C ASP A 328 22.37 20.11 -10.50
N LEU A 329 21.14 19.86 -10.09
CA LEU A 329 20.84 18.78 -9.15
C LEU A 329 20.26 17.56 -9.88
N PRO A 330 20.83 16.37 -9.64
CA PRO A 330 20.30 15.14 -10.24
C PRO A 330 18.92 14.81 -9.65
N VAL A 331 18.06 14.23 -10.48
CA VAL A 331 16.83 13.59 -9.99
C VAL A 331 17.22 12.38 -9.12
N LEU A 332 16.66 12.27 -7.94
CA LEU A 332 17.01 11.23 -6.96
C LEU A 332 16.42 9.86 -7.35
N ASN A 333 16.78 9.37 -8.55
CA ASN A 333 16.20 8.17 -9.18
C ASN A 333 17.05 6.90 -9.04
N SER A 334 18.31 7.01 -8.59
CA SER A 334 19.21 5.86 -8.50
C SER A 334 20.22 6.06 -7.39
N ALA A 335 20.89 4.98 -6.96
CA ALA A 335 21.97 5.06 -6.01
C ALA A 335 23.10 5.98 -6.52
N THR A 336 23.42 5.89 -7.80
CA THR A 336 24.39 6.78 -8.48
C THR A 336 23.95 8.25 -8.42
N ASN A 337 22.70 8.56 -8.63
CA ASN A 337 22.20 9.94 -8.54
C ASN A 337 22.17 10.45 -7.09
N ILE A 338 21.88 9.58 -6.13
CA ILE A 338 21.97 9.91 -4.71
C ILE A 338 23.45 10.17 -4.35
N GLU A 339 24.38 9.35 -4.83
CA GLU A 339 25.84 9.59 -4.64
C GLU A 339 26.26 10.96 -5.17
N LYS A 340 25.91 11.27 -6.42
CA LYS A 340 26.18 12.60 -7.03
C LYS A 340 25.58 13.74 -6.20
N PHE A 341 24.38 13.58 -5.70
CA PHE A 341 23.76 14.55 -4.82
C PHE A 341 24.55 14.76 -3.53
N LEU A 342 25.01 13.68 -2.89
CA LEU A 342 25.86 13.75 -1.69
C LEU A 342 27.23 14.40 -1.99
N GLU A 343 27.84 14.14 -3.14
CA GLU A 343 29.09 14.79 -3.59
C GLU A 343 28.92 16.30 -3.79
N ILE A 344 27.76 16.73 -4.32
CA ILE A 344 27.43 18.16 -4.43
C ILE A 344 27.34 18.79 -3.04
N ILE A 345 26.71 18.12 -2.08
CA ILE A 345 26.62 18.57 -0.70
C ILE A 345 28.03 18.69 -0.06
N GLU A 346 28.86 17.68 -0.25
CA GLU A 346 30.24 17.70 0.26
C GLU A 346 31.02 18.89 -0.27
N ARG A 347 30.93 19.16 -1.57
CA ARG A 347 31.57 20.28 -2.23
C ARG A 347 31.09 21.64 -1.71
N ARG A 348 29.76 21.78 -1.48
CA ARG A 348 29.10 23.00 -1.05
C ARG A 348 28.88 23.11 0.45
N ARG A 349 29.46 22.18 1.22
CA ARG A 349 29.28 22.12 2.68
C ARG A 349 29.56 23.42 3.41
N GLY A 350 30.62 24.14 3.01
CA GLY A 350 30.98 25.46 3.58
C GLY A 350 29.83 26.45 3.36
N ASP A 351 29.44 26.65 2.12
CA ASP A 351 28.40 27.61 1.74
C ASP A 351 27.07 27.32 2.44
N VAL A 352 26.67 26.05 2.54
CA VAL A 352 25.44 25.62 3.21
C VAL A 352 25.52 25.84 4.73
N ASN A 353 26.64 25.54 5.36
CA ASN A 353 26.82 25.70 6.82
C ASN A 353 27.03 27.15 7.24
N GLU A 354 27.69 27.97 6.42
CA GLU A 354 27.85 29.42 6.68
C GLU A 354 26.55 30.19 6.44
N GLY A 355 25.64 29.65 5.60
CA GLY A 355 24.32 30.18 5.40
C GLY A 355 23.35 29.88 6.55
N ASN A 356 22.15 30.45 6.46
CA ASN A 356 21.10 30.24 7.47
C ASN A 356 20.36 28.90 7.34
N PHE A 357 20.92 27.93 6.61
CA PHE A 357 20.24 26.67 6.30
C PHE A 357 19.76 25.92 7.57
N ARG A 358 20.64 25.73 8.56
CA ARG A 358 20.29 25.00 9.80
C ARG A 358 19.18 25.69 10.57
N SER A 359 19.27 27.01 10.73
CA SER A 359 18.26 27.82 11.41
C SER A 359 16.92 27.80 10.65
N SER A 360 16.94 27.96 9.33
CA SER A 360 15.74 27.89 8.48
C SER A 360 15.11 26.51 8.51
N ARG A 361 15.93 25.44 8.52
CA ARG A 361 15.44 24.07 8.66
C ARG A 361 14.74 23.85 10.00
N ASP A 362 15.35 24.27 11.11
CA ASP A 362 14.79 24.05 12.45
C ASP A 362 13.47 24.81 12.63
N ASP A 363 13.40 26.04 12.13
CA ASP A 363 12.15 26.80 12.09
C ASP A 363 11.09 26.11 11.24
N LEU A 364 11.42 25.73 10.01
CA LEU A 364 10.53 25.07 9.08
C LEU A 364 9.98 23.75 9.65
N VAL A 365 10.86 22.88 10.15
CA VAL A 365 10.47 21.58 10.72
C VAL A 365 9.61 21.78 11.97
N SER A 366 9.97 22.71 12.85
CA SER A 366 9.20 23.00 14.07
C SER A 366 7.82 23.55 13.75
N ARG A 367 7.71 24.45 12.77
CA ARG A 367 6.46 25.09 12.35
C ARG A 367 5.55 24.11 11.61
N GLU A 368 6.07 23.49 10.56
CA GLU A 368 5.28 22.69 9.64
C GLU A 368 4.99 21.29 10.19
N ASN A 369 5.90 20.71 10.98
CA ASN A 369 5.66 19.41 11.60
C ASN A 369 4.45 19.44 12.52
N LYS A 370 4.24 20.52 13.29
CA LYS A 370 3.04 20.70 14.10
C LYS A 370 1.77 20.77 13.24
N THR A 371 1.85 21.41 12.09
CA THR A 371 0.72 21.56 11.16
C THR A 371 0.44 20.26 10.41
N LEU A 372 1.47 19.59 9.90
CA LEU A 372 1.35 18.41 9.06
C LEU A 372 1.13 17.12 9.87
N ALA A 373 1.59 17.05 11.10
CA ALA A 373 1.31 15.93 12.01
C ALA A 373 -0.08 16.01 12.67
N CYS A 374 -0.75 17.16 12.59
CA CYS A 374 -2.09 17.35 13.12
C CYS A 374 -3.16 16.68 12.25
N LYS A 375 -4.39 16.58 12.79
CA LYS A 375 -5.56 15.80 12.32
C LYS A 375 -5.86 15.73 10.81
N LYS A 376 -5.20 16.48 9.96
CA LYS A 376 -5.42 16.49 8.50
C LYS A 376 -4.12 16.56 7.70
N GLY A 377 -2.97 16.42 8.33
CA GLY A 377 -1.67 16.49 7.65
C GLY A 377 -1.20 15.15 7.11
N ILE A 378 -0.13 15.16 6.32
CA ILE A 378 0.46 13.94 5.71
C ILE A 378 0.85 12.88 6.75
N GLY A 379 1.46 13.28 7.87
CA GLY A 379 1.83 12.31 8.91
C GLY A 379 0.62 11.59 9.47
N SER A 380 -0.48 12.32 9.74
CA SER A 380 -1.74 11.71 10.15
C SER A 380 -2.30 10.78 9.08
N ASN A 381 -2.21 11.16 7.80
CA ASN A 381 -2.69 10.34 6.68
C ASN A 381 -1.90 9.04 6.56
N ILE A 382 -0.58 9.06 6.71
CA ILE A 382 0.27 7.86 6.69
C ILE A 382 -0.13 6.90 7.82
N ILE A 383 -0.29 7.42 9.03
CA ILE A 383 -0.69 6.65 10.21
C ILE A 383 -2.07 6.02 10.01
N GLU A 384 -3.05 6.80 9.54
CA GLU A 384 -4.40 6.33 9.29
C GLU A 384 -4.45 5.32 8.12
N PHE A 385 -3.66 5.54 7.06
CA PHE A 385 -3.52 4.58 5.97
C PHE A 385 -3.01 3.23 6.49
N ALA A 386 -1.88 3.21 7.19
CA ALA A 386 -1.30 1.98 7.72
C ALA A 386 -2.28 1.26 8.65
N ARG A 387 -2.87 1.99 9.61
CA ARG A 387 -3.81 1.43 10.58
C ARG A 387 -5.05 0.82 9.91
N HIS A 388 -5.66 1.55 8.98
CA HIS A 388 -6.92 1.13 8.37
C HIS A 388 -6.73 0.09 7.28
N THR A 389 -5.66 0.18 6.50
CA THR A 389 -5.35 -0.83 5.49
C THR A 389 -4.99 -2.16 6.12
N LEU A 390 -4.17 -2.17 7.18
CA LEU A 390 -3.74 -3.42 7.81
C LEU A 390 -4.76 -4.03 8.77
N GLY A 391 -5.60 -3.26 9.44
CA GLY A 391 -6.46 -3.81 10.49
C GLY A 391 -7.82 -3.12 10.65
N GLN A 392 -8.31 -2.52 9.60
CA GLN A 392 -9.43 -1.60 9.65
C GLN A 392 -10.69 -2.13 10.31
N ARG A 393 -11.05 -3.36 10.06
CA ARG A 393 -12.36 -3.91 10.41
C ARG A 393 -12.31 -4.89 11.57
N GLN A 394 -11.21 -4.84 12.31
CA GLN A 394 -11.11 -5.62 13.53
C GLN A 394 -12.01 -5.04 14.60
N SER A 395 -12.96 -5.83 15.05
CA SER A 395 -13.88 -5.50 16.14
C SER A 395 -14.04 -6.72 17.03
N LEU A 396 -14.16 -6.47 18.34
CA LEU A 396 -14.56 -7.49 19.28
C LEU A 396 -16.08 -7.71 19.28
N LYS A 397 -16.86 -6.83 18.64
CA LYS A 397 -18.29 -7.00 18.48
C LYS A 397 -18.59 -8.24 17.68
N GLU A 398 -19.42 -9.09 18.19
CA GLU A 398 -19.75 -10.40 17.63
C GLU A 398 -20.29 -10.32 16.20
N SER A 399 -21.12 -9.32 15.91
CA SER A 399 -21.67 -9.05 14.57
C SER A 399 -20.64 -8.70 13.51
N LEU A 400 -19.43 -8.33 13.90
CA LEU A 400 -18.33 -7.99 12.99
C LEU A 400 -17.17 -8.98 13.07
N ARG A 401 -17.25 -10.00 13.94
CA ARG A 401 -16.22 -11.03 14.04
C ARG A 401 -16.12 -11.82 12.74
N GLY A 402 -14.90 -12.01 12.29
CA GLY A 402 -14.61 -12.76 11.08
C GLY A 402 -14.90 -12.01 9.78
N TYR A 403 -15.38 -10.77 9.83
CA TYR A 403 -15.59 -9.99 8.61
C TYR A 403 -14.27 -9.68 7.88
N ASP A 404 -13.25 -9.20 8.57
CA ASP A 404 -11.92 -9.02 8.03
C ASP A 404 -11.01 -10.18 8.45
N GLN A 405 -10.90 -11.18 7.61
CA GLN A 405 -10.01 -12.32 7.81
C GLN A 405 -8.59 -12.07 7.28
N GLY A 406 -8.40 -11.02 6.48
CA GLY A 406 -7.13 -10.63 5.86
C GLY A 406 -6.35 -9.58 6.67
N TYR A 407 -6.60 -9.43 7.96
CA TYR A 407 -5.93 -8.42 8.77
C TYR A 407 -4.45 -8.74 9.04
N PHE A 408 -3.67 -7.69 9.21
CA PHE A 408 -2.30 -7.70 9.73
C PHE A 408 -2.17 -6.93 11.05
N LEU A 409 -3.18 -6.15 11.42
CA LEU A 409 -3.27 -5.49 12.72
C LEU A 409 -4.53 -5.92 13.43
N ARG A 410 -4.40 -6.36 14.68
CA ARG A 410 -5.52 -6.70 15.54
C ARG A 410 -5.52 -5.81 16.76
N LYS A 411 -6.68 -5.23 17.05
CA LYS A 411 -6.89 -4.45 18.24
C LYS A 411 -7.10 -5.37 19.44
N ARG A 412 -6.32 -5.18 20.51
CA ARG A 412 -6.50 -5.92 21.77
C ARG A 412 -7.37 -5.11 22.74
N GLY A 413 -8.66 -5.42 22.76
CA GLY A 413 -9.64 -4.79 23.64
C GLY A 413 -10.62 -3.85 22.91
N GLU A 414 -11.71 -3.48 23.61
CA GLU A 414 -12.82 -2.67 23.05
C GLU A 414 -12.62 -1.16 23.26
N SER A 415 -11.78 -0.77 24.21
CA SER A 415 -11.57 0.64 24.52
C SER A 415 -10.95 1.41 23.36
N ARG A 416 -11.19 2.72 23.28
CA ARG A 416 -10.55 3.56 22.25
C ARG A 416 -9.02 3.56 22.37
N SER A 417 -8.49 3.37 23.58
CA SER A 417 -7.06 3.32 23.89
C SER A 417 -6.45 1.93 23.75
N ALA A 418 -7.22 0.90 23.39
CA ALA A 418 -6.70 -0.45 23.25
C ALA A 418 -5.61 -0.51 22.16
N SER A 419 -4.56 -1.27 22.45
CA SER A 419 -3.38 -1.39 21.60
C SER A 419 -3.69 -2.10 20.27
N TRP A 420 -2.93 -1.74 19.25
CA TRP A 420 -2.93 -2.41 17.95
C TRP A 420 -1.64 -3.22 17.82
N ASN A 421 -1.78 -4.54 17.77
CA ASN A 421 -0.67 -5.47 17.64
C ASN A 421 -0.59 -6.00 16.21
N LEU A 422 0.62 -6.25 15.75
CA LEU A 422 0.87 -6.89 14.46
C LEU A 422 0.59 -8.39 14.57
N LEU A 423 -0.54 -8.82 14.07
CA LEU A 423 -1.00 -10.21 14.08
C LEU A 423 -1.70 -10.50 12.75
N LEU A 424 -1.46 -11.68 12.19
CA LEU A 424 -2.04 -12.08 10.92
C LEU A 424 -3.39 -12.80 11.11
N GLY A 425 -4.38 -12.38 10.32
CA GLY A 425 -5.65 -13.12 10.21
C GLY A 425 -5.52 -14.38 9.34
N PRO A 426 -6.52 -15.27 9.41
CA PRO A 426 -6.47 -16.53 8.66
C PRO A 426 -6.20 -16.38 7.17
N VAL A 427 -6.89 -15.46 6.50
CA VAL A 427 -6.69 -15.20 5.05
C VAL A 427 -5.33 -14.56 4.78
N ALA A 428 -4.85 -13.66 5.66
CA ALA A 428 -3.51 -13.10 5.54
C ALA A 428 -2.43 -14.19 5.65
N ILE A 429 -2.60 -15.14 6.57
CA ILE A 429 -1.69 -16.29 6.71
C ILE A 429 -1.71 -17.15 5.44
N LEU A 430 -2.91 -17.49 4.92
CA LEU A 430 -3.02 -18.26 3.68
C LEU A 430 -2.31 -17.57 2.52
N ALA A 431 -2.52 -16.26 2.37
CA ALA A 431 -1.87 -15.46 1.32
C ALA A 431 -0.34 -15.45 1.47
N VAL A 432 0.18 -15.15 2.66
CA VAL A 432 1.61 -15.04 2.91
C VAL A 432 2.29 -16.41 2.77
N VAL A 433 1.69 -17.51 3.30
CA VAL A 433 2.23 -18.86 3.15
C VAL A 433 2.23 -19.30 1.68
N HIS A 434 1.16 -19.01 0.93
CA HIS A 434 1.14 -19.28 -0.51
C HIS A 434 2.27 -18.55 -1.24
N CYS A 435 2.41 -17.25 -0.99
CA CYS A 435 3.44 -16.42 -1.63
C CYS A 435 4.86 -16.84 -1.24
N CYS A 436 5.12 -17.13 0.04
CA CYS A 436 6.46 -17.53 0.47
C CYS A 436 6.87 -18.92 -0.06
N LEU A 437 5.91 -19.77 -0.41
CA LEU A 437 6.16 -21.11 -0.95
C LEU A 437 6.12 -21.18 -2.49
N ARG A 438 5.93 -20.05 -3.18
CA ARG A 438 6.01 -20.02 -4.64
C ARG A 438 7.30 -20.73 -5.12
N GLU A 439 7.22 -21.45 -6.20
CA GLU A 439 8.34 -22.24 -6.78
C GLU A 439 8.88 -23.37 -5.87
N ALA A 440 8.21 -23.64 -4.77
CA ALA A 440 8.64 -24.68 -3.84
C ALA A 440 7.86 -25.96 -4.07
N ALA A 441 8.48 -26.95 -4.65
CA ALA A 441 7.92 -28.31 -4.70
C ALA A 441 7.97 -28.94 -3.30
N GLY A 442 6.80 -29.05 -2.64
CA GLY A 442 6.65 -29.71 -1.35
C GLY A 442 6.92 -28.83 -0.11
N PRO A 443 6.92 -29.45 1.10
CA PRO A 443 7.06 -28.75 2.37
C PRO A 443 8.39 -27.99 2.50
N ARG A 444 8.37 -26.86 3.18
CA ARG A 444 9.54 -26.00 3.43
C ARG A 444 9.59 -25.56 4.89
N SER A 445 10.80 -25.31 5.38
CA SER A 445 11.01 -24.80 6.72
C SER A 445 10.26 -23.50 7.00
N VAL A 446 9.75 -23.35 8.21
CA VAL A 446 9.13 -22.13 8.74
C VAL A 446 10.03 -20.89 8.61
N ARG A 447 11.36 -21.07 8.64
CA ARG A 447 12.31 -19.96 8.42
C ARG A 447 12.02 -19.22 7.12
N ARG A 448 11.55 -19.90 6.07
CA ARG A 448 11.16 -19.28 4.80
C ARG A 448 10.01 -18.28 4.96
N LEU A 449 9.05 -18.56 5.84
CA LEU A 449 7.98 -17.60 6.19
C LEU A 449 8.53 -16.39 6.93
N CYS A 450 9.43 -16.59 7.89
CA CYS A 450 10.07 -15.50 8.62
C CYS A 450 10.90 -14.61 7.69
N ASP A 451 11.70 -15.21 6.80
CA ASP A 451 12.49 -14.47 5.81
C ASP A 451 11.60 -13.71 4.82
N HIS A 452 10.48 -14.30 4.41
CA HIS A 452 9.52 -13.67 3.53
C HIS A 452 8.88 -12.42 4.18
N LEU A 453 8.42 -12.53 5.43
CA LEU A 453 7.90 -11.40 6.19
C LEU A 453 8.97 -10.34 6.46
N ALA A 454 10.21 -10.76 6.73
CA ALA A 454 11.33 -9.83 6.89
C ALA A 454 11.63 -9.03 5.61
N SER A 455 11.34 -9.59 4.43
CA SER A 455 11.45 -8.85 3.15
C SER A 455 10.42 -7.73 3.01
N TYR A 456 9.37 -7.76 3.82
CA TYR A 456 8.40 -6.66 4.00
C TYR A 456 8.70 -5.78 5.24
N GLY A 457 9.82 -6.02 5.92
CA GLY A 457 10.20 -5.30 7.13
C GLY A 457 9.50 -5.80 8.40
N ILE A 458 8.92 -7.00 8.39
CA ILE A 458 8.26 -7.60 9.55
C ILE A 458 9.18 -8.67 10.14
N GLU A 459 9.72 -8.41 11.33
CA GLU A 459 10.50 -9.37 12.09
C GLU A 459 9.57 -10.36 12.81
N VAL A 460 9.80 -11.64 12.61
CA VAL A 460 9.09 -12.72 13.30
C VAL A 460 10.12 -13.57 14.02
N ASP A 461 9.94 -13.75 15.35
CA ASP A 461 10.76 -14.70 16.08
C ASP A 461 10.34 -16.13 15.70
N VAL A 462 11.33 -16.98 15.41
CA VAL A 462 11.09 -18.40 15.06
C VAL A 462 10.40 -19.13 16.22
N ASP A 463 10.69 -18.75 17.47
CA ASP A 463 10.03 -19.31 18.64
C ASP A 463 8.54 -18.96 18.71
N ASP A 464 8.13 -17.78 18.22
CA ASP A 464 6.72 -17.39 18.08
C ASP A 464 5.98 -18.28 17.07
N VAL A 465 6.68 -18.78 16.06
CA VAL A 465 6.09 -19.71 15.09
C VAL A 465 5.96 -21.10 15.68
N ASP A 466 6.88 -21.53 16.52
CA ASP A 466 6.83 -22.86 17.12
C ASP A 466 5.79 -22.95 18.26
N LYS A 467 5.81 -21.99 19.17
CA LYS A 467 5.07 -22.04 20.46
C LYS A 467 3.98 -20.96 20.59
N GLY A 468 3.99 -19.95 19.70
CA GLY A 468 3.13 -18.78 19.78
C GLY A 468 1.80 -18.91 19.04
N GLU A 469 1.08 -17.77 18.99
CA GLU A 469 -0.23 -17.64 18.31
C GLU A 469 -0.13 -17.95 16.81
N LEU A 470 0.97 -17.60 16.15
CA LEU A 470 1.17 -17.87 14.72
C LEU A 470 1.26 -19.37 14.42
N GLY A 471 2.04 -20.12 15.20
CA GLY A 471 2.13 -21.57 15.04
C GLY A 471 0.81 -22.28 15.30
N ALA A 472 0.05 -21.84 16.31
CA ALA A 472 -1.28 -22.38 16.58
C ALA A 472 -2.24 -22.15 15.39
N LEU A 473 -2.20 -20.97 14.77
CA LEU A 473 -3.01 -20.64 13.59
C LEU A 473 -2.57 -21.43 12.35
N LEU A 474 -1.27 -21.61 12.14
CA LEU A 474 -0.75 -22.43 11.03
C LEU A 474 -1.23 -23.89 11.15
N ARG A 475 -1.19 -24.46 12.37
CA ARG A 475 -1.71 -25.82 12.64
C ARG A 475 -3.22 -25.89 12.43
N MET A 476 -3.97 -24.93 12.96
CA MET A 476 -5.43 -24.87 12.80
C MET A 476 -5.86 -24.79 11.32
N LEU A 477 -5.08 -24.11 10.48
CA LEU A 477 -5.32 -23.99 9.05
C LEU A 477 -4.78 -25.18 8.23
N GLY A 478 -4.12 -26.14 8.87
CA GLY A 478 -3.52 -27.29 8.17
C GLY A 478 -2.33 -26.94 7.28
N LEU A 479 -1.62 -25.86 7.60
CA LEU A 479 -0.52 -25.33 6.80
C LEU A 479 0.85 -25.86 7.23
N VAL A 480 0.90 -26.77 8.20
CA VAL A 480 2.13 -27.33 8.74
C VAL A 480 2.08 -28.84 8.85
N LEU A 481 3.23 -29.43 8.63
CA LEU A 481 3.56 -30.80 9.04
C LEU A 481 4.53 -30.71 10.21
N ASP A 482 4.14 -31.27 11.35
CA ASP A 482 5.07 -31.48 12.47
C ASP A 482 5.97 -32.65 12.11
N SER A 483 7.26 -32.40 11.95
CA SER A 483 8.27 -33.45 11.66
C SER A 483 9.24 -33.53 12.84
N PRO A 484 9.32 -34.68 13.50
CA PRO A 484 10.25 -34.86 14.62
C PRO A 484 11.73 -34.80 14.19
N ASP A 485 12.00 -34.99 12.90
CA ASP A 485 13.35 -35.00 12.33
C ASP A 485 13.79 -33.67 11.73
N ALA A 486 12.90 -32.63 11.71
CA ALA A 486 13.27 -31.32 11.23
C ALA A 486 13.95 -30.49 12.33
N GLU A 487 15.08 -29.86 12.04
CA GLU A 487 15.79 -28.97 12.97
C GLU A 487 14.89 -27.86 13.58
N SER A 488 13.83 -27.46 12.88
CA SER A 488 12.82 -26.50 13.35
C SER A 488 11.49 -27.17 13.76
N GLY A 489 11.36 -28.51 13.68
CA GLY A 489 10.15 -29.25 14.05
C GLY A 489 8.92 -29.03 13.16
N ILE A 490 8.87 -27.95 12.35
CA ILE A 490 7.70 -27.52 11.58
C ILE A 490 8.05 -27.28 10.12
N LEU A 491 7.29 -27.92 9.22
CA LEU A 491 7.37 -27.71 7.78
C LEU A 491 6.07 -27.11 7.25
N LEU A 492 6.17 -26.09 6.39
CA LEU A 492 5.03 -25.44 5.75
C LEU A 492 4.55 -26.23 4.53
N ILE A 493 3.23 -26.24 4.33
CA ILE A 493 2.56 -26.86 3.18
C ILE A 493 1.91 -25.75 2.34
N PRO A 494 2.04 -25.77 1.00
CA PRO A 494 1.33 -24.82 0.13
C PRO A 494 -0.20 -24.95 0.29
N PRO A 495 -0.92 -23.83 0.56
CA PRO A 495 -2.38 -23.88 0.71
C PRO A 495 -3.13 -24.07 -0.60
N PHE A 496 -2.54 -23.69 -1.73
CA PHE A 496 -3.14 -23.76 -3.07
C PHE A 496 -2.17 -24.40 -4.05
N LYS A 497 -2.70 -24.87 -5.20
CA LYS A 497 -1.85 -25.31 -6.32
C LYS A 497 -0.96 -24.14 -6.78
N GLN A 498 0.29 -24.49 -7.05
CA GLN A 498 1.27 -23.55 -7.61
C GLN A 498 1.36 -23.68 -9.11
#